data_4d5bd5dc20ea5a7e4e9bf1d9a8d516db
#
_entry.id   4d5bd5dc20ea5a7e4e9bf1d9a8d516db
#
_cell.length_a   1.000
_cell.length_b   1.000
_cell.length_c   1.000
_cell.angle_alpha   90.00
_cell.angle_beta   90.00
_cell.angle_gamma   90.00
#
_symmetry.space_group_name_H-M   'P 1'
#
loop_
_entity.id
_entity.type
_entity.pdbx_description
1 polymer ?
#
loop_
_entity_poly.entity_id
_entity_poly.type
_entity_poly.pdbx_seq_one_letter_code
_entity_poly.pdbx_strand_id
1 'polypeptide(L)'
;GATPHEHIAAQWPIRALLILVHGTKLAWRSHRLLDDEFPTWMLDGHTEAPGFVAVHLTGTIEQHGCSEPPASEFYWPVATLNDLGPEGLKKWIDLHADEAFERAVQPAVEVINGASSFLEPQLMMLAISLDRFGYLSSGRRPHQPLWRHIEQCLNVAGLAWPEIGSNQGIAKAIANVNNDLKHPDRESYPSTDQLVALVRLSRVVVRAQLFHLLDLDRERRESFLAGNDVRNAVRSFTRVGITIDDTGNFTHQGGDLPRGR
;
A
#
# COMPACT_ATOMS: atom_id res chain seq x y z
N GLY A 1 15.61 12.63 27.09
CA GLY A 1 14.30 12.37 26.48
C GLY A 1 14.44 12.22 24.97
N ALA A 2 13.42 11.66 24.33
CA ALA A 2 13.38 11.55 22.87
C ALA A 2 12.88 12.86 22.27
N THR A 3 13.37 13.23 21.09
CA THR A 3 12.93 14.40 20.34
C THR A 3 11.52 14.17 19.75
N PRO A 4 10.76 15.24 19.42
CA PRO A 4 9.47 15.10 18.72
C PRO A 4 9.56 14.29 17.41
N HIS A 5 10.68 14.38 16.69
CA HIS A 5 10.92 13.60 15.46
C HIS A 5 11.09 12.11 15.75
N GLU A 6 11.79 11.75 16.82
CA GLU A 6 11.94 10.34 17.24
C GLU A 6 10.60 9.75 17.68
N HIS A 7 9.75 10.53 18.36
CA HIS A 7 8.40 10.09 18.71
C HIS A 7 7.52 9.84 17.49
N ILE A 8 7.61 10.69 16.44
CA ILE A 8 6.88 10.47 15.18
C ILE A 8 7.44 9.27 14.43
N ALA A 9 8.77 9.11 14.40
CA ALA A 9 9.39 7.94 13.78
C ALA A 9 8.94 6.63 14.47
N ALA A 10 8.84 6.63 15.80
CA ALA A 10 8.33 5.48 16.55
C ALA A 10 6.85 5.15 16.25
N GLN A 11 6.07 6.10 15.75
CA GLN A 11 4.67 5.88 15.34
C GLN A 11 4.55 5.33 13.90
N TRP A 12 5.66 5.26 13.16
CA TRP A 12 5.67 4.83 11.76
C TRP A 12 4.99 3.46 11.54
N PRO A 13 5.23 2.41 12.32
CA PRO A 13 4.58 1.12 12.12
C PRO A 13 3.05 1.23 12.15
N ILE A 14 2.49 1.96 13.10
CA ILE A 14 1.03 2.16 13.23
C ILE A 14 0.49 2.97 12.06
N ARG A 15 1.18 4.04 11.66
CA ARG A 15 0.79 4.83 10.49
C ARG A 15 0.80 3.99 9.22
N ALA A 16 1.83 3.18 9.01
CA ALA A 16 1.95 2.28 7.87
C ALA A 16 0.79 1.27 7.83
N LEU A 17 0.45 0.66 8.98
CA LEU A 17 -0.70 -0.22 9.10
C LEU A 17 -1.99 0.47 8.68
N LEU A 18 -2.27 1.65 9.22
CA LEU A 18 -3.49 2.39 8.93
C LEU A 18 -3.58 2.77 7.44
N ILE A 19 -2.48 3.18 6.80
CA ILE A 19 -2.45 3.48 5.37
C ILE A 19 -2.77 2.23 4.54
N LEU A 20 -2.18 1.08 4.85
CA LEU A 20 -2.46 -0.18 4.15
C LEU A 20 -3.88 -0.66 4.41
N VAL A 21 -4.36 -0.60 5.64
CA VAL A 21 -5.71 -1.02 6.02
C VAL A 21 -6.76 -0.19 5.28
N HIS A 22 -6.63 1.12 5.29
CA HIS A 22 -7.60 2.02 4.65
C HIS A 22 -7.38 2.17 3.14
N GLY A 23 -6.17 1.95 2.64
CA GLY A 23 -5.84 2.09 1.21
C GLY A 23 -5.87 3.53 0.70
N THR A 24 -5.77 4.51 1.58
CA THR A 24 -5.87 5.94 1.28
C THR A 24 -4.79 6.74 2.00
N LYS A 25 -4.60 7.97 1.53
CA LYS A 25 -3.70 8.93 2.16
C LYS A 25 -4.18 9.26 3.59
N LEU A 26 -3.25 9.20 4.53
CA LEU A 26 -3.46 9.63 5.91
C LEU A 26 -2.56 10.82 6.23
N ALA A 27 -3.18 11.86 6.75
CA ALA A 27 -2.52 13.08 7.18
C ALA A 27 -2.56 13.21 8.71
N TRP A 28 -1.48 13.69 9.30
CA TRP A 28 -1.48 14.14 10.69
C TRP A 28 -2.24 15.45 10.81
N ARG A 29 -3.25 15.50 11.70
CA ARG A 29 -4.02 16.73 11.93
C ARG A 29 -3.36 17.66 12.93
N SER A 30 -2.81 17.07 13.99
CA SER A 30 -2.15 17.82 15.06
C SER A 30 -1.19 16.93 15.80
N HIS A 31 -0.18 17.53 16.38
CA HIS A 31 0.70 16.89 17.35
C HIS A 31 0.57 17.61 18.68
N ARG A 32 0.53 16.85 19.75
CA ARG A 32 0.57 17.38 21.11
C ARG A 32 1.67 16.64 21.86
N LEU A 33 2.46 17.39 22.60
CA LEU A 33 3.51 16.90 23.48
C LEU A 33 3.08 17.05 24.93
N LEU A 34 3.33 16.05 25.71
CA LEU A 34 3.31 16.13 27.16
C LEU A 34 4.73 15.86 27.65
N ASP A 35 5.35 16.85 28.28
CA ASP A 35 6.73 16.76 28.73
C ASP A 35 6.89 17.54 30.04
N ASP A 36 7.53 16.93 31.01
CA ASP A 36 7.77 17.52 32.32
C ASP A 36 8.69 18.76 32.26
N GLU A 37 9.48 18.91 31.18
CA GLU A 37 10.29 20.10 30.94
C GLU A 37 9.46 21.34 30.57
N PHE A 38 8.14 21.16 30.26
CA PHE A 38 7.21 22.25 29.92
C PHE A 38 6.09 22.36 30.96
N PRO A 39 6.40 22.75 32.22
CA PRO A 39 5.37 22.94 33.23
C PRO A 39 4.44 24.10 32.87
N THR A 40 3.20 24.05 33.29
CA THR A 40 2.28 25.18 33.16
C THR A 40 2.62 26.23 34.21
N TRP A 41 3.04 27.42 33.77
CA TRP A 41 3.30 28.55 34.65
C TRP A 41 2.01 29.34 34.91
N MET A 42 1.67 29.48 36.17
CA MET A 42 0.54 30.29 36.58
C MET A 42 0.96 31.74 36.86
N LEU A 43 0.00 32.69 36.76
CA LEU A 43 0.27 34.11 36.90
C LEU A 43 0.83 34.51 38.28
N ASP A 44 0.57 33.71 39.30
CA ASP A 44 1.09 33.89 40.66
C ASP A 44 2.49 33.30 40.89
N GLY A 45 3.09 32.73 39.82
CA GLY A 45 4.46 32.22 39.79
C GLY A 45 4.63 30.75 40.25
N HIS A 46 3.56 30.05 40.61
CA HIS A 46 3.66 28.61 40.83
C HIS A 46 3.54 27.83 39.53
N THR A 47 4.06 26.58 39.52
CA THR A 47 3.96 25.67 38.40
C THR A 47 2.96 24.56 38.68
N GLU A 48 2.10 24.27 37.72
CA GLU A 48 1.26 23.08 37.72
C GLU A 48 1.87 21.97 36.89
N ALA A 49 1.31 20.76 37.02
CA ALA A 49 1.68 19.63 36.19
C ALA A 49 1.62 20.00 34.72
N PRO A 50 2.55 19.49 33.88
CA PRO A 50 2.60 19.83 32.47
C PRO A 50 1.29 19.47 31.77
N GLY A 51 0.80 20.40 30.94
CA GLY A 51 -0.33 20.17 30.07
C GLY A 51 0.13 19.78 28.66
N PHE A 52 -0.79 19.27 27.84
CA PHE A 52 -0.49 19.03 26.43
C PHE A 52 -0.22 20.35 25.69
N VAL A 53 0.97 20.46 25.11
CA VAL A 53 1.39 21.60 24.28
C VAL A 53 1.29 21.22 22.81
N ALA A 54 0.72 22.11 21.98
CA ALA A 54 0.68 21.92 20.53
C ALA A 54 2.10 22.02 19.94
N VAL A 55 2.45 21.03 19.11
CA VAL A 55 3.74 21.00 18.40
C VAL A 55 3.50 21.10 16.91
N HIS A 56 4.19 22.04 16.27
CA HIS A 56 4.15 22.22 14.81
C HIS A 56 5.45 21.72 14.19
N LEU A 57 5.35 20.66 13.38
CA LEU A 57 6.47 20.12 12.64
C LEU A 57 6.34 20.47 11.16
N THR A 58 7.45 20.86 10.53
CA THR A 58 7.46 21.28 9.12
C THR A 58 6.77 20.28 8.20
N GLY A 59 7.06 18.98 8.36
CA GLY A 59 6.45 17.91 7.55
C GLY A 59 4.95 17.67 7.81
N THR A 60 4.34 18.32 8.80
CA THR A 60 2.93 18.15 9.18
C THR A 60 2.10 19.41 9.02
N ILE A 61 2.73 20.58 8.94
CA ILE A 61 2.05 21.88 8.76
C ILE A 61 1.23 21.90 7.46
N GLU A 62 1.76 21.36 6.39
CA GLU A 62 1.08 21.28 5.09
C GLU A 62 -0.20 20.43 5.12
N GLN A 63 -0.37 19.61 6.15
CA GLN A 63 -1.50 18.69 6.32
C GLN A 63 -2.65 19.31 7.14
N HIS A 64 -2.45 20.44 7.78
CA HIS A 64 -3.46 21.11 8.62
C HIS A 64 -4.70 21.59 7.84
N GLY A 65 -4.59 21.77 6.53
CA GLY A 65 -5.70 22.16 5.66
C GLY A 65 -6.53 20.99 5.11
N CYS A 66 -6.19 19.75 5.44
CA CYS A 66 -6.97 18.59 4.98
C CYS A 66 -8.33 18.58 5.68
N SER A 67 -9.40 18.85 4.92
CA SER A 67 -10.78 18.67 5.38
C SER A 67 -11.04 17.21 5.74
N GLU A 68 -11.98 16.97 6.65
CA GLU A 68 -12.47 15.60 6.85
C GLU A 68 -13.05 15.08 5.53
N PRO A 69 -12.72 13.83 5.16
CA PRO A 69 -13.39 13.22 4.02
C PRO A 69 -14.90 13.22 4.29
N PRO A 70 -15.75 13.53 3.29
CA PRO A 70 -17.17 13.50 3.47
C PRO A 70 -17.60 12.08 3.92
N ALA A 71 -18.62 12.00 4.77
CA ALA A 71 -19.12 10.74 5.32
C ALA A 71 -19.55 9.73 4.24
N SER A 72 -19.79 10.19 3.00
CA SER A 72 -20.07 9.36 1.83
C SER A 72 -18.84 8.66 1.25
N GLU A 73 -17.63 9.10 1.57
CA GLU A 73 -16.38 8.44 1.18
C GLU A 73 -16.01 7.34 2.18
N PHE A 74 -16.90 6.37 2.35
CA PHE A 74 -16.56 5.18 3.14
C PHE A 74 -15.57 4.31 2.35
N TYR A 75 -14.33 4.33 2.79
CA TYR A 75 -13.35 3.34 2.41
C TYR A 75 -13.58 2.08 3.25
N TRP A 76 -13.76 0.95 2.58
CA TRP A 76 -13.83 -0.32 3.27
C TRP A 76 -12.41 -0.72 3.72
N PRO A 77 -12.13 -0.71 5.01
CA PRO A 77 -10.82 -1.11 5.49
C PRO A 77 -10.61 -2.61 5.29
N VAL A 78 -9.38 -3.03 5.09
CA VAL A 78 -9.00 -4.46 5.07
C VAL A 78 -9.37 -5.12 6.39
N ALA A 79 -9.17 -4.39 7.50
CA ALA A 79 -9.49 -4.81 8.85
C ALA A 79 -9.78 -3.59 9.71
N THR A 80 -10.54 -3.76 10.79
CA THR A 80 -10.70 -2.77 11.85
C THR A 80 -9.73 -3.04 13.00
N LEU A 81 -9.56 -2.09 13.90
CA LEU A 81 -8.75 -2.32 15.10
C LEU A 81 -9.30 -3.46 15.97
N ASN A 82 -10.63 -3.66 15.96
CA ASN A 82 -11.25 -4.79 16.67
C ASN A 82 -10.90 -6.14 16.05
N ASP A 83 -10.78 -6.19 14.70
CA ASP A 83 -10.39 -7.42 14.00
C ASP A 83 -8.92 -7.79 14.27
N LEU A 84 -8.07 -6.77 14.41
CA LEU A 84 -6.65 -6.97 14.71
C LEU A 84 -6.44 -7.36 16.16
N GLY A 85 -7.14 -6.72 17.08
CA GLY A 85 -6.94 -6.87 18.52
C GLY A 85 -5.51 -6.51 18.96
N PRO A 86 -5.21 -6.68 20.26
CA PRO A 86 -3.87 -6.41 20.79
C PRO A 86 -2.79 -7.31 20.16
N GLU A 87 -3.11 -8.58 19.90
CA GLU A 87 -2.17 -9.56 19.35
C GLU A 87 -1.81 -9.25 17.89
N GLY A 88 -2.78 -8.86 17.05
CA GLY A 88 -2.52 -8.45 15.67
C GLY A 88 -1.69 -7.17 15.60
N LEU A 89 -1.97 -6.19 16.47
CA LEU A 89 -1.16 -4.99 16.58
C LEU A 89 0.27 -5.29 17.04
N LYS A 90 0.40 -6.14 18.08
CA LYS A 90 1.73 -6.57 18.53
C LYS A 90 2.50 -7.27 17.42
N LYS A 91 1.87 -8.23 16.74
CA LYS A 91 2.48 -8.96 15.61
C LYS A 91 2.95 -8.00 14.52
N TRP A 92 2.15 -6.97 14.19
CA TRP A 92 2.53 -5.96 13.21
C TRP A 92 3.77 -5.16 13.64
N ILE A 93 3.82 -4.72 14.90
CA ILE A 93 4.96 -3.99 15.44
C ILE A 93 6.22 -4.88 15.45
N ASP A 94 6.08 -6.14 15.87
CA ASP A 94 7.20 -7.10 15.89
C ASP A 94 7.75 -7.36 14.48
N LEU A 95 6.90 -7.40 13.45
CA LEU A 95 7.33 -7.51 12.06
C LEU A 95 8.21 -6.33 11.62
N HIS A 96 7.94 -5.12 12.11
CA HIS A 96 8.75 -3.93 11.81
C HIS A 96 10.14 -3.93 12.45
N ALA A 97 10.44 -4.86 13.35
CA ALA A 97 11.81 -5.08 13.82
C ALA A 97 12.71 -5.75 12.74
N ASP A 98 12.10 -6.31 11.69
CA ASP A 98 12.82 -6.90 10.55
C ASP A 98 12.98 -5.87 9.43
N GLU A 99 14.21 -5.44 9.18
CA GLU A 99 14.54 -4.48 8.10
C GLU A 99 14.04 -4.94 6.71
N ALA A 100 14.04 -6.26 6.44
CA ALA A 100 13.53 -6.78 5.19
C ALA A 100 12.01 -6.57 5.06
N PHE A 101 11.29 -6.62 6.17
CA PHE A 101 9.87 -6.31 6.21
C PHE A 101 9.60 -4.82 6.01
N GLU A 102 10.35 -3.94 6.65
CA GLU A 102 10.23 -2.49 6.43
C GLU A 102 10.47 -2.12 4.97
N ARG A 103 11.49 -2.70 4.34
CA ARG A 103 11.78 -2.53 2.90
C ARG A 103 10.65 -3.06 1.99
N ALA A 104 9.81 -3.97 2.45
CA ALA A 104 8.63 -4.42 1.73
C ALA A 104 7.46 -3.45 1.90
N VAL A 105 7.26 -2.93 3.09
CA VAL A 105 6.11 -2.08 3.45
C VAL A 105 6.27 -0.65 2.92
N GLN A 106 7.45 -0.05 3.10
CA GLN A 106 7.67 1.38 2.86
C GLN A 106 7.29 1.83 1.44
N PRO A 107 7.73 1.19 0.33
CA PRO A 107 7.38 1.67 -1.02
C PRO A 107 5.88 1.63 -1.28
N ALA A 108 5.17 0.61 -0.78
CA ALA A 108 3.72 0.50 -0.93
C ALA A 108 2.99 1.61 -0.17
N VAL A 109 3.40 1.85 1.08
CA VAL A 109 2.83 2.92 1.91
C VAL A 109 3.03 4.28 1.27
N GLU A 110 4.23 4.57 0.74
CA GLU A 110 4.52 5.83 0.05
C GLU A 110 3.60 6.02 -1.18
N VAL A 111 3.41 4.98 -2.00
CA VAL A 111 2.50 5.05 -3.16
C VAL A 111 1.06 5.30 -2.71
N ILE A 112 0.57 4.57 -1.71
CA ILE A 112 -0.81 4.71 -1.23
C ILE A 112 -1.00 6.08 -0.57
N ASN A 113 0.02 6.59 0.10
CA ASN A 113 0.01 7.89 0.75
C ASN A 113 0.19 9.07 -0.23
N GLY A 114 0.36 8.79 -1.52
CA GLY A 114 0.38 9.82 -2.57
C GLY A 114 1.74 10.48 -2.80
N ALA A 115 2.85 9.79 -2.51
CA ALA A 115 4.21 10.30 -2.73
C ALA A 115 4.54 10.58 -4.20
N SER A 116 3.84 9.94 -5.14
CA SER A 116 3.99 10.18 -6.57
C SER A 116 2.63 10.35 -7.25
N SER A 117 2.54 11.32 -8.16
CA SER A 117 1.40 11.49 -9.07
C SER A 117 1.59 10.73 -10.39
N PHE A 118 2.80 10.27 -10.73
CA PHE A 118 3.09 9.56 -11.95
C PHE A 118 2.91 8.06 -11.78
N LEU A 119 2.32 7.40 -12.79
CA LEU A 119 1.97 5.98 -12.75
C LEU A 119 3.20 5.07 -12.77
N GLU A 120 4.21 5.43 -13.55
CA GLU A 120 5.42 4.63 -13.73
C GLU A 120 6.19 4.46 -12.39
N PRO A 121 6.54 5.52 -11.66
CA PRO A 121 7.14 5.38 -10.35
C PRO A 121 6.25 4.62 -9.36
N GLN A 122 4.92 4.81 -9.40
CA GLN A 122 4.00 4.05 -8.55
C GLN A 122 4.11 2.55 -8.83
N LEU A 123 4.06 2.13 -10.10
CA LEU A 123 4.18 0.71 -10.44
C LEU A 123 5.52 0.13 -10.03
N MET A 124 6.62 0.86 -10.27
CA MET A 124 7.96 0.43 -9.87
C MET A 124 8.09 0.24 -8.35
N MET A 125 7.58 1.17 -7.55
CA MET A 125 7.59 1.08 -6.09
C MET A 125 6.72 -0.09 -5.59
N LEU A 126 5.54 -0.28 -6.17
CA LEU A 126 4.67 -1.42 -5.85
C LEU A 126 5.33 -2.76 -6.24
N ALA A 127 6.02 -2.82 -7.38
CA ALA A 127 6.76 -4.02 -7.79
C ALA A 127 7.89 -4.36 -6.81
N ILE A 128 8.61 -3.34 -6.27
CA ILE A 128 9.61 -3.53 -5.21
C ILE A 128 8.95 -4.11 -3.95
N SER A 129 7.81 -3.58 -3.53
CA SER A 129 7.08 -4.10 -2.38
C SER A 129 6.66 -5.56 -2.61
N LEU A 130 6.07 -5.87 -3.75
CA LEU A 130 5.63 -7.23 -4.09
C LEU A 130 6.80 -8.21 -4.18
N ASP A 131 7.95 -7.77 -4.73
CA ASP A 131 9.18 -8.58 -4.74
C ASP A 131 9.59 -8.96 -3.32
N ARG A 132 9.61 -8.01 -2.41
CA ARG A 132 10.01 -8.22 -1.02
C ARG A 132 8.98 -9.04 -0.22
N PHE A 133 7.69 -8.78 -0.37
CA PHE A 133 6.66 -9.59 0.27
C PHE A 133 6.68 -11.04 -0.22
N GLY A 134 6.85 -11.25 -1.53
CA GLY A 134 6.98 -12.58 -2.10
C GLY A 134 8.24 -13.30 -1.61
N TYR A 135 9.37 -12.61 -1.50
CA TYR A 135 10.59 -13.15 -0.91
C TYR A 135 10.37 -13.59 0.54
N LEU A 136 9.76 -12.76 1.38
CA LEU A 136 9.47 -13.08 2.77
C LEU A 136 8.53 -14.29 2.89
N SER A 137 7.43 -14.31 2.14
CA SER A 137 6.43 -15.38 2.19
C SER A 137 6.90 -16.70 1.57
N SER A 138 7.94 -16.68 0.70
CA SER A 138 8.54 -17.89 0.13
C SER A 138 9.60 -18.54 1.04
N GLY A 139 9.76 -18.09 2.28
CA GLY A 139 10.81 -18.55 3.19
C GLY A 139 12.20 -18.01 2.81
N ARG A 140 12.25 -16.81 2.25
CA ARG A 140 13.49 -16.09 1.88
C ARG A 140 14.35 -16.83 0.86
N ARG A 141 13.73 -17.46 -0.13
CA ARG A 141 14.44 -18.16 -1.21
C ARG A 141 15.15 -17.14 -2.11
N PRO A 142 16.49 -17.16 -2.19
CA PRO A 142 17.24 -16.23 -3.04
C PRO A 142 17.10 -16.59 -4.53
N HIS A 143 17.42 -15.62 -5.39
CA HIS A 143 17.55 -15.80 -6.84
C HIS A 143 16.30 -16.25 -7.60
N GLN A 144 15.11 -15.90 -7.10
CA GLN A 144 13.89 -16.07 -7.87
C GLN A 144 13.60 -14.81 -8.72
N PRO A 145 13.06 -14.98 -9.93
CA PRO A 145 12.66 -13.84 -10.76
C PRO A 145 11.47 -13.11 -10.11
N LEU A 146 11.39 -11.80 -10.32
CA LEU A 146 10.35 -10.91 -9.78
C LEU A 146 8.94 -11.49 -9.90
N TRP A 147 8.58 -12.03 -11.08
CA TRP A 147 7.24 -12.56 -11.31
C TRP A 147 6.89 -13.74 -10.38
N ARG A 148 7.86 -14.55 -9.95
CA ARG A 148 7.61 -15.64 -8.99
C ARG A 148 7.24 -15.10 -7.61
N HIS A 149 7.88 -14.03 -7.16
CA HIS A 149 7.53 -13.37 -5.90
C HIS A 149 6.15 -12.72 -5.97
N ILE A 150 5.79 -12.10 -7.10
CA ILE A 150 4.45 -11.52 -7.30
C ILE A 150 3.39 -12.63 -7.34
N GLU A 151 3.63 -13.72 -8.04
CA GLU A 151 2.74 -14.89 -8.08
C GLU A 151 2.54 -15.46 -6.66
N GLN A 152 3.61 -15.55 -5.86
CA GLN A 152 3.53 -15.94 -4.47
C GLN A 152 2.65 -15.00 -3.65
N CYS A 153 2.77 -13.69 -3.84
CA CYS A 153 1.90 -12.72 -3.18
C CYS A 153 0.41 -12.93 -3.51
N LEU A 154 0.09 -13.21 -4.78
CA LEU A 154 -1.27 -13.51 -5.21
C LEU A 154 -1.80 -14.78 -4.55
N ASN A 155 -0.99 -15.84 -4.53
CA ASN A 155 -1.37 -17.15 -4.01
C ASN A 155 -1.58 -17.13 -2.49
N VAL A 156 -0.66 -16.54 -1.70
CA VAL A 156 -0.81 -16.50 -0.23
C VAL A 156 -1.96 -15.61 0.21
N ALA A 157 -2.28 -14.56 -0.55
CA ALA A 157 -3.44 -13.72 -0.30
C ALA A 157 -4.76 -14.36 -0.78
N GLY A 158 -4.68 -15.49 -1.50
CA GLY A 158 -5.85 -16.18 -2.07
C GLY A 158 -6.59 -15.36 -3.12
N LEU A 159 -5.83 -14.58 -3.92
CA LEU A 159 -6.37 -13.74 -4.98
C LEU A 159 -6.41 -14.50 -6.30
N ALA A 160 -7.52 -14.37 -7.04
CA ALA A 160 -7.66 -14.89 -8.40
C ALA A 160 -8.68 -14.04 -9.16
N TRP A 161 -8.34 -13.66 -10.38
CA TRP A 161 -9.21 -12.88 -11.27
C TRP A 161 -9.19 -13.48 -12.67
N PRO A 162 -9.90 -14.62 -12.90
CA PRO A 162 -9.90 -15.33 -14.17
C PRO A 162 -10.36 -14.47 -15.35
N GLU A 163 -11.16 -13.43 -15.08
CA GLU A 163 -11.59 -12.43 -16.07
C GLU A 163 -10.47 -11.49 -16.55
N ILE A 164 -9.35 -11.42 -15.81
CA ILE A 164 -8.16 -10.65 -16.18
C ILE A 164 -7.12 -11.59 -16.77
N GLY A 165 -6.86 -12.71 -16.10
CA GLY A 165 -5.85 -13.68 -16.45
C GLY A 165 -5.50 -14.62 -15.31
N SER A 166 -4.58 -15.56 -15.55
CA SER A 166 -4.02 -16.41 -14.49
C SER A 166 -3.12 -15.61 -13.55
N ASN A 167 -2.95 -16.08 -12.30
CA ASN A 167 -2.01 -15.46 -11.36
C ASN A 167 -0.59 -15.38 -11.93
N GLN A 168 -0.15 -16.41 -12.66
CA GLN A 168 1.13 -16.40 -13.36
C GLN A 168 1.19 -15.32 -14.44
N GLY A 169 0.16 -15.21 -15.27
CA GLY A 169 0.07 -14.18 -16.31
C GLY A 169 0.11 -12.77 -15.71
N ILE A 170 -0.71 -12.51 -14.70
CA ILE A 170 -0.76 -11.22 -13.99
C ILE A 170 0.63 -10.88 -13.38
N ALA A 171 1.26 -11.85 -12.72
CA ALA A 171 2.57 -11.65 -12.12
C ALA A 171 3.65 -11.31 -13.16
N LYS A 172 3.63 -12.02 -14.29
CA LYS A 172 4.55 -11.73 -15.42
C LYS A 172 4.27 -10.37 -16.05
N ALA A 173 3.00 -9.97 -16.21
CA ALA A 173 2.67 -8.65 -16.77
C ALA A 173 3.23 -7.52 -15.91
N ILE A 174 3.06 -7.59 -14.57
CA ILE A 174 3.64 -6.60 -13.65
C ILE A 174 5.17 -6.59 -13.77
N ALA A 175 5.82 -7.77 -13.81
CA ALA A 175 7.26 -7.88 -13.92
C ALA A 175 7.78 -7.37 -15.28
N ASN A 176 7.11 -7.70 -16.37
CA ASN A 176 7.47 -7.25 -17.71
C ASN A 176 7.40 -5.73 -17.83
N VAL A 177 6.26 -5.13 -17.42
CA VAL A 177 6.09 -3.67 -17.45
C VAL A 177 7.10 -2.97 -16.53
N ASN A 178 7.36 -3.50 -15.32
CA ASN A 178 8.40 -2.94 -14.45
C ASN A 178 9.80 -2.98 -15.12
N ASN A 179 10.11 -4.02 -15.89
CA ASN A 179 11.36 -4.11 -16.63
C ASN A 179 11.39 -3.13 -17.82
N ASP A 180 10.29 -2.99 -18.55
CA ASP A 180 10.19 -2.04 -19.66
C ASP A 180 10.39 -0.59 -19.20
N LEU A 181 9.83 -0.24 -18.04
CA LEU A 181 10.03 1.08 -17.43
C LEU A 181 11.47 1.35 -17.00
N LYS A 182 12.24 0.33 -16.66
CA LYS A 182 13.67 0.44 -16.27
C LYS A 182 14.63 0.53 -17.46
N HIS A 183 14.19 0.08 -18.62
CA HIS A 183 15.03 -0.07 -19.80
C HIS A 183 14.47 0.77 -20.95
N PRO A 184 14.90 2.04 -21.11
CA PRO A 184 14.34 2.97 -22.09
C PRO A 184 14.65 2.60 -23.56
N ASP A 185 15.53 1.63 -23.77
CA ASP A 185 15.90 1.07 -25.08
C ASP A 185 14.91 0.01 -25.60
N ARG A 186 13.89 -0.34 -24.81
CA ARG A 186 12.85 -1.28 -25.25
C ARG A 186 11.83 -0.62 -26.13
N GLU A 187 11.46 -1.30 -27.22
CA GLU A 187 10.50 -0.82 -28.24
C GLU A 187 9.04 -0.81 -27.71
N SER A 188 8.72 -1.61 -26.69
CA SER A 188 7.38 -1.71 -26.13
C SER A 188 7.23 -0.88 -24.86
N TYR A 189 6.50 0.23 -24.95
CA TYR A 189 6.12 1.01 -23.79
C TYR A 189 4.64 0.73 -23.42
N PRO A 190 4.32 0.50 -22.14
CA PRO A 190 2.95 0.23 -21.73
C PRO A 190 2.05 1.43 -21.97
N SER A 191 0.81 1.20 -22.39
CA SER A 191 -0.18 2.27 -22.51
C SER A 191 -0.58 2.81 -21.13
N THR A 192 -1.12 4.03 -21.10
CA THR A 192 -1.63 4.63 -19.86
C THR A 192 -2.70 3.75 -19.20
N ASP A 193 -3.59 3.13 -20.01
CA ASP A 193 -4.63 2.24 -19.48
C ASP A 193 -4.04 0.98 -18.84
N GLN A 194 -3.00 0.39 -19.42
CA GLN A 194 -2.27 -0.74 -18.87
C GLN A 194 -1.60 -0.36 -17.53
N LEU A 195 -0.95 0.81 -17.49
CA LEU A 195 -0.33 1.31 -16.26
C LEU A 195 -1.35 1.56 -15.15
N VAL A 196 -2.46 2.24 -15.46
CA VAL A 196 -3.56 2.48 -14.50
C VAL A 196 -4.10 1.16 -13.95
N ALA A 197 -4.35 0.19 -14.84
CA ALA A 197 -4.88 -1.11 -14.45
C ALA A 197 -3.90 -1.87 -13.53
N LEU A 198 -2.62 -1.94 -13.90
CA LEU A 198 -1.60 -2.62 -13.10
C LEU A 198 -1.32 -1.93 -11.77
N VAL A 199 -1.27 -0.59 -11.73
CA VAL A 199 -1.08 0.15 -10.47
C VAL A 199 -2.23 -0.13 -9.49
N ARG A 200 -3.48 -0.05 -9.96
CA ARG A 200 -4.65 -0.34 -9.13
C ARG A 200 -4.64 -1.78 -8.61
N LEU A 201 -4.35 -2.74 -9.50
CA LEU A 201 -4.28 -4.15 -9.12
C LEU A 201 -3.15 -4.41 -8.11
N SER A 202 -1.96 -3.86 -8.34
CA SER A 202 -0.82 -4.01 -7.44
C SER A 202 -1.08 -3.41 -6.07
N ARG A 203 -1.80 -2.26 -5.97
CA ARG A 203 -2.24 -1.70 -4.68
C ARG A 203 -3.16 -2.66 -3.93
N VAL A 204 -4.08 -3.32 -4.62
CA VAL A 204 -4.95 -4.35 -4.01
C VAL A 204 -4.12 -5.54 -3.53
N VAL A 205 -3.19 -6.04 -4.34
CA VAL A 205 -2.34 -7.20 -3.99
C VAL A 205 -1.48 -6.91 -2.76
N VAL A 206 -0.86 -5.73 -2.69
CA VAL A 206 -0.05 -5.33 -1.52
C VAL A 206 -0.90 -5.26 -0.26
N ARG A 207 -2.08 -4.64 -0.32
CA ARG A 207 -2.98 -4.55 0.84
C ARG A 207 -3.48 -5.93 1.29
N ALA A 208 -3.74 -6.82 0.35
CA ALA A 208 -4.16 -8.18 0.63
C ALA A 208 -3.08 -9.02 1.34
N GLN A 209 -1.80 -8.59 1.34
CA GLN A 209 -0.78 -9.29 2.14
C GLN A 209 -1.09 -9.23 3.64
N LEU A 210 -1.85 -8.25 4.12
CA LEU A 210 -2.28 -8.16 5.52
C LEU A 210 -3.04 -9.40 5.99
N PHE A 211 -3.79 -10.09 5.11
CA PHE A 211 -4.50 -11.32 5.47
C PHE A 211 -3.55 -12.43 5.89
N HIS A 212 -2.45 -12.56 5.17
CA HIS A 212 -1.41 -13.56 5.48
C HIS A 212 -0.53 -13.11 6.66
N LEU A 213 -0.13 -11.85 6.68
CA LEU A 213 0.79 -11.31 7.68
C LEU A 213 0.18 -11.26 9.08
N LEU A 214 -1.12 -10.99 9.19
CA LEU A 214 -1.83 -10.79 10.45
C LEU A 214 -2.82 -11.91 10.78
N ASP A 215 -2.81 -13.01 10.00
CA ASP A 215 -3.70 -14.16 10.15
C ASP A 215 -5.18 -13.76 10.22
N LEU A 216 -5.56 -12.75 9.40
CA LEU A 216 -6.95 -12.28 9.36
C LEU A 216 -7.87 -13.39 8.83
N ASP A 217 -9.07 -13.45 9.37
CA ASP A 217 -10.02 -14.50 9.08
C ASP A 217 -10.54 -14.47 7.63
N ARG A 218 -11.22 -15.55 7.27
CA ARG A 218 -11.78 -15.74 5.94
C ARG A 218 -12.89 -14.73 5.63
N GLU A 219 -13.72 -14.38 6.60
CA GLU A 219 -14.85 -13.47 6.41
C GLU A 219 -14.32 -12.06 6.03
N ARG A 220 -13.27 -11.59 6.68
CA ARG A 220 -12.61 -10.32 6.35
C ARG A 220 -12.03 -10.33 4.96
N ARG A 221 -11.40 -11.43 4.56
CA ARG A 221 -10.88 -11.59 3.19
C ARG A 221 -12.02 -11.51 2.17
N GLU A 222 -13.09 -12.25 2.36
CA GLU A 222 -14.24 -12.25 1.46
C GLU A 222 -14.88 -10.86 1.37
N SER A 223 -15.02 -10.16 2.50
CA SER A 223 -15.51 -8.78 2.55
C SER A 223 -14.61 -7.83 1.75
N PHE A 224 -13.30 -7.91 1.91
CA PHE A 224 -12.35 -7.10 1.15
C PHE A 224 -12.44 -7.37 -0.35
N LEU A 225 -12.49 -8.66 -0.75
CA LEU A 225 -12.61 -9.06 -2.15
C LEU A 225 -13.91 -8.57 -2.80
N ALA A 226 -14.99 -8.45 -2.04
CA ALA A 226 -16.24 -7.85 -2.48
C ALA A 226 -16.21 -6.31 -2.47
N GLY A 227 -15.15 -5.69 -1.97
CA GLY A 227 -15.00 -4.26 -1.80
C GLY A 227 -14.84 -3.47 -3.10
N ASN A 228 -15.07 -2.16 -3.01
CA ASN A 228 -15.01 -1.26 -4.17
C ASN A 228 -13.60 -1.18 -4.77
N ASP A 229 -12.55 -1.24 -3.96
CA ASP A 229 -11.16 -1.14 -4.44
C ASP A 229 -10.81 -2.29 -5.37
N VAL A 230 -11.19 -3.52 -4.99
CA VAL A 230 -10.99 -4.71 -5.81
C VAL A 230 -11.82 -4.63 -7.08
N ARG A 231 -13.12 -4.30 -6.95
CA ARG A 231 -13.99 -4.13 -8.13
C ARG A 231 -13.49 -3.07 -9.09
N ASN A 232 -12.97 -1.94 -8.59
CA ASN A 232 -12.41 -0.88 -9.41
C ASN A 232 -11.10 -1.29 -10.08
N ALA A 233 -10.26 -2.09 -9.41
CA ALA A 233 -9.06 -2.66 -10.02
C ALA A 233 -9.44 -3.58 -11.19
N VAL A 234 -10.37 -4.51 -11.00
CA VAL A 234 -10.87 -5.40 -12.06
C VAL A 234 -11.52 -4.62 -13.21
N ARG A 235 -12.37 -3.64 -12.89
CA ARG A 235 -13.01 -2.78 -13.89
C ARG A 235 -12.01 -1.99 -14.73
N SER A 236 -10.82 -1.70 -14.22
CA SER A 236 -9.78 -1.03 -15.00
C SER A 236 -9.30 -1.86 -16.18
N PHE A 237 -9.39 -3.19 -16.12
CA PHE A 237 -9.12 -4.10 -17.23
C PHE A 237 -10.35 -4.28 -18.11
N THR A 238 -11.49 -4.66 -17.53
CA THR A 238 -12.69 -5.03 -18.28
C THR A 238 -13.30 -3.85 -19.04
N ARG A 239 -13.20 -2.61 -18.52
CA ARG A 239 -13.71 -1.40 -19.18
C ARG A 239 -13.01 -1.10 -20.50
N VAL A 240 -11.72 -1.41 -20.61
CA VAL A 240 -10.92 -1.18 -21.80
C VAL A 240 -10.70 -2.46 -22.60
N GLY A 241 -11.38 -3.57 -22.20
CA GLY A 241 -11.31 -4.85 -22.90
C GLY A 241 -9.93 -5.51 -22.84
N ILE A 242 -9.11 -5.21 -21.82
CA ILE A 242 -7.77 -5.77 -21.66
C ILE A 242 -7.84 -7.04 -20.82
N THR A 243 -7.17 -8.10 -21.32
CA THR A 243 -6.86 -9.32 -20.56
C THR A 243 -5.36 -9.61 -20.63
N ILE A 244 -4.89 -10.56 -19.86
CA ILE A 244 -3.48 -10.94 -19.74
C ILE A 244 -3.33 -12.43 -20.00
N ASP A 245 -2.47 -12.82 -20.94
CA ASP A 245 -2.13 -14.21 -21.20
C ASP A 245 -1.12 -14.78 -20.19
N ASP A 246 -0.87 -16.10 -20.23
CA ASP A 246 0.05 -16.78 -19.29
C ASP A 246 1.53 -16.36 -19.47
N THR A 247 1.86 -15.65 -20.55
CA THR A 247 3.19 -15.09 -20.78
C THR A 247 3.33 -13.68 -20.22
N GLY A 248 2.23 -13.06 -19.79
CA GLY A 248 2.17 -11.71 -19.26
C GLY A 248 1.99 -10.63 -20.32
N ASN A 249 1.58 -11.01 -21.52
CA ASN A 249 1.25 -10.05 -22.57
C ASN A 249 -0.20 -9.61 -22.44
N PHE A 250 -0.45 -8.33 -22.75
CA PHE A 250 -1.80 -7.79 -22.82
C PHE A 250 -2.47 -8.22 -24.13
N THR A 251 -3.71 -8.70 -24.02
CA THR A 251 -4.57 -9.05 -25.12
C THR A 251 -5.87 -8.24 -25.03
N HIS A 252 -6.50 -7.95 -26.17
CA HIS A 252 -7.79 -7.25 -26.23
C HIS A 252 -8.93 -8.22 -26.50
N GLN A 253 -9.99 -8.18 -25.70
CA GLN A 253 -11.23 -8.90 -25.97
C GLN A 253 -12.01 -8.17 -27.09
N GLY A 254 -11.95 -8.74 -28.28
CA GLY A 254 -12.70 -8.24 -29.44
C GLY A 254 -11.79 -7.57 -30.47
N GLY A 255 -11.30 -8.37 -31.42
CA GLY A 255 -10.79 -8.08 -32.75
C GLY A 255 -9.98 -6.80 -32.94
N ASP A 256 -8.86 -6.94 -33.61
CA ASP A 256 -7.98 -5.87 -34.10
C ASP A 256 -8.68 -4.50 -34.27
N LEU A 257 -8.52 -3.63 -33.30
CA LEU A 257 -8.68 -2.22 -33.59
C LEU A 257 -7.46 -1.80 -34.44
N PRO A 258 -7.66 -1.21 -35.60
CA PRO A 258 -6.55 -0.81 -36.46
C PRO A 258 -5.67 0.16 -35.67
N ARG A 259 -4.37 -0.16 -35.58
CA ARG A 259 -3.35 0.74 -35.06
C ARG A 259 -3.45 2.05 -35.82
N GLY A 260 -4.04 3.07 -35.21
CA GLY A 260 -4.01 4.42 -35.70
C GLY A 260 -2.55 4.86 -35.85
N ARG A 261 -2.22 5.28 -37.05
CA ARG A 261 -0.92 5.83 -37.44
C ARG A 261 -0.68 7.19 -36.78
#